data_455b9e55aecb3e49edbd5f87f0ec8ac2
#
_entry.id   455b9e55aecb3e49edbd5f87f0ec8ac2
#
_cell.length_a   1.000
_cell.length_b   1.000
_cell.length_c   1.000
_cell.angle_alpha   90.00
_cell.angle_beta   90.00
_cell.angle_gamma   90.00
#
_symmetry.space_group_name_H-M   'P 1'
#
loop_
_entity.id
_entity.type
_entity.pdbx_description
1 polymer ?
#
loop_
_entity_poly.entity_id
_entity_poly.type
_entity_poly.pdbx_seq_one_letter_code
_entity_poly.pdbx_strand_id
1 'polypeptide(L)'
;SVWLEIILERIIGIPCSFSEIKDAAVSSQLVSIPRIKGFLFIQIVFNNCTIPIQVRNDFFMKKKITIGSRGSKLALLYAQKVKEKIIEVTNFIDQDINIEKISTKGDEILDTRLSDVGGKGLFSSSIEKELQKNNIDIAVHALKDMPAIETNGLLTDTFLERTDAREIVIINGNKKFKDLKKNAVIGTSSYRRQFQIKKIRPDVSCKLIRGNVDTRIKKLADGEYDAIILSYAGIKYFKLEDKISDIFSIEEIIPSAGQGIIAIQCRENDKDMISMLKKINHKETYQRAHAERNILKILEGDCETAVGIYSKIDENKITVEAELFSLDGSQRFYEKKSDKLENFRELGNEIGQILKTKSNNSYKR
;
A
#
# COMPACT_ATOMS: atom_id res chain seq x y z
N SER A 1 13.55 -41.23 11.85
CA SER A 1 14.77 -41.43 11.04
C SER A 1 14.82 -40.49 9.87
N VAL A 2 13.81 -40.41 9.02
CA VAL A 2 13.75 -39.46 7.85
C VAL A 2 13.89 -37.99 8.27
N TRP A 3 13.35 -37.62 9.42
CA TRP A 3 13.49 -36.26 9.96
C TRP A 3 14.92 -35.88 10.37
N LEU A 4 15.69 -36.86 10.86
CA LEU A 4 17.08 -36.63 11.25
C LEU A 4 17.98 -36.40 10.03
N GLU A 5 17.73 -37.11 8.93
CA GLU A 5 18.41 -36.95 7.66
C GLU A 5 18.16 -35.57 7.06
N ILE A 6 16.91 -35.10 7.06
CA ILE A 6 16.51 -33.76 6.59
C ILE A 6 17.18 -32.66 7.43
N ILE A 7 17.31 -32.86 8.75
CA ILE A 7 17.97 -31.90 9.65
C ILE A 7 19.49 -31.88 9.39
N LEU A 8 20.13 -33.01 9.25
CA LEU A 8 21.58 -33.07 9.05
C LEU A 8 22.01 -32.60 7.67
N GLU A 9 21.31 -32.99 6.64
CA GLU A 9 21.68 -32.67 5.25
C GLU A 9 21.26 -31.25 4.83
N ARG A 10 20.04 -30.81 5.17
CA ARG A 10 19.50 -29.52 4.74
C ARG A 10 19.75 -28.35 5.69
N ILE A 11 19.93 -28.63 6.98
CA ILE A 11 20.07 -27.57 8.00
C ILE A 11 21.52 -27.41 8.43
N ILE A 12 22.26 -28.49 8.55
CA ILE A 12 23.63 -28.47 9.05
C ILE A 12 24.67 -28.57 7.90
N GLY A 13 24.22 -28.96 6.70
CA GLY A 13 25.10 -29.10 5.53
C GLY A 13 26.10 -30.26 5.62
N ILE A 14 25.82 -31.25 6.49
CA ILE A 14 26.66 -32.45 6.61
C ILE A 14 26.03 -33.57 5.77
N PRO A 15 26.69 -34.05 4.71
CA PRO A 15 26.19 -35.18 3.95
C PRO A 15 26.26 -36.44 4.81
N CYS A 16 25.12 -37.01 5.17
CA CYS A 16 25.05 -38.28 5.88
C CYS A 16 24.14 -39.26 5.15
N SER A 17 24.59 -40.49 4.97
CA SER A 17 23.79 -41.57 4.38
C SER A 17 23.01 -42.33 5.47
N PHE A 18 21.86 -42.87 5.08
CA PHE A 18 20.98 -43.65 5.98
C PHE A 18 21.66 -44.89 6.64
N SER A 19 22.72 -45.41 6.02
CA SER A 19 23.52 -46.54 6.53
C SER A 19 24.39 -46.14 7.73
N GLU A 20 24.91 -44.93 7.78
CA GLU A 20 25.78 -44.46 8.86
C GLU A 20 25.00 -44.12 10.16
N ILE A 21 23.71 -43.83 10.02
CA ILE A 21 22.82 -43.52 11.17
C ILE A 21 22.29 -44.78 11.84
N LYS A 22 22.23 -45.93 11.15
CA LYS A 22 21.69 -47.18 11.65
C LYS A 22 22.57 -47.88 12.65
N ASP A 23 23.87 -47.72 12.57
CA ASP A 23 24.83 -48.41 13.43
C ASP A 23 25.16 -47.68 14.74
N ALA A 24 24.66 -46.47 14.89
CA ALA A 24 24.77 -45.71 16.13
C ALA A 24 23.49 -45.89 16.95
N ALA A 25 23.58 -46.56 18.10
CA ALA A 25 22.49 -46.66 19.08
C ALA A 25 22.11 -45.25 19.57
N VAL A 26 21.12 -44.64 18.95
CA VAL A 26 20.68 -43.26 19.22
C VAL A 26 19.59 -43.29 20.28
N SER A 27 19.93 -43.01 21.52
CA SER A 27 18.97 -42.51 22.51
C SER A 27 18.86 -40.98 22.29
N SER A 28 17.97 -40.53 21.41
CA SER A 28 17.74 -39.10 21.21
C SER A 28 16.71 -38.59 22.22
N GLN A 29 17.14 -37.90 23.25
CA GLN A 29 16.27 -37.04 24.05
C GLN A 29 16.30 -35.60 23.45
N LEU A 30 15.20 -35.16 22.91
CA LEU A 30 14.95 -33.75 22.56
C LEU A 30 14.64 -32.99 23.86
N VAL A 31 15.61 -32.28 24.40
CA VAL A 31 15.39 -31.34 25.50
C VAL A 31 15.12 -29.96 24.94
N SER A 32 13.92 -29.47 25.19
CA SER A 32 13.58 -28.09 24.82
C SER A 32 14.21 -27.10 25.80
N ILE A 33 15.06 -26.22 25.32
CA ILE A 33 15.66 -25.13 26.09
C ILE A 33 14.90 -23.82 25.81
N PRO A 34 14.82 -22.89 26.79
CA PRO A 34 13.99 -21.68 26.65
C PRO A 34 14.42 -20.79 25.50
N ARG A 35 13.42 -20.17 24.85
CA ARG A 35 13.59 -19.22 23.74
C ARG A 35 14.40 -18.01 24.19
N ILE A 36 15.56 -17.78 23.59
CA ILE A 36 16.35 -16.56 23.79
C ILE A 36 16.55 -15.90 22.44
N LYS A 37 16.07 -14.66 22.30
CA LYS A 37 16.32 -13.73 21.16
C LYS A 37 16.13 -14.32 19.75
N GLY A 38 15.02 -15.01 19.48
CA GLY A 38 14.69 -15.44 18.11
C GLY A 38 15.42 -16.69 17.62
N PHE A 39 16.03 -17.46 18.49
CA PHE A 39 16.68 -18.74 18.19
C PHE A 39 16.09 -19.86 19.04
N LEU A 40 15.89 -21.03 18.42
CA LEU A 40 15.63 -22.28 19.13
C LEU A 40 16.96 -23.02 19.24
N PHE A 41 17.36 -23.32 20.46
CA PHE A 41 18.51 -24.17 20.71
C PHE A 41 18.02 -25.61 20.82
N ILE A 42 18.48 -26.47 19.94
CA ILE A 42 18.25 -27.92 20.00
C ILE A 42 19.54 -28.56 20.46
N GLN A 43 19.47 -29.32 21.53
CA GLN A 43 20.62 -30.16 21.94
C GLN A 43 20.43 -31.56 21.37
N ILE A 44 21.36 -32.00 20.54
CA ILE A 44 21.43 -33.37 20.10
C ILE A 44 22.53 -34.04 20.90
N VAL A 45 22.16 -35.06 21.71
CA VAL A 45 23.09 -35.86 22.46
C VAL A 45 23.44 -37.09 21.62
N PHE A 46 24.70 -37.22 21.24
CA PHE A 46 25.24 -38.32 20.47
C PHE A 46 26.47 -38.87 21.21
N ASN A 47 26.45 -40.17 21.63
CA ASN A 47 27.56 -40.82 22.32
C ASN A 47 28.16 -39.98 23.47
N ASN A 48 27.34 -39.49 24.39
CA ASN A 48 27.73 -38.59 25.49
C ASN A 48 28.34 -37.22 25.05
N CYS A 49 28.28 -36.90 23.81
CA CYS A 49 28.66 -35.60 23.30
C CYS A 49 27.39 -34.77 23.03
N THR A 50 27.26 -33.60 23.63
CA THR A 50 26.12 -32.69 23.45
C THR A 50 26.51 -31.62 22.42
N ILE A 51 25.84 -31.64 21.28
CA ILE A 51 26.06 -30.63 20.24
C ILE A 51 24.90 -29.63 20.33
N PRO A 52 25.15 -28.39 20.73
CA PRO A 52 24.15 -27.33 20.63
C PRO A 52 23.96 -26.91 19.19
N ILE A 53 22.76 -27.07 18.66
CA ILE A 53 22.39 -26.59 17.35
C ILE A 53 21.52 -25.36 17.50
N GLN A 54 21.99 -24.25 16.95
CA GLN A 54 21.25 -23.01 16.90
C GLN A 54 20.40 -23.01 15.62
N VAL A 55 19.10 -23.27 15.76
CA VAL A 55 18.15 -23.21 14.65
C VAL A 55 17.54 -21.82 14.60
N ARG A 56 17.64 -21.14 13.47
CA ARG A 56 16.93 -19.86 13.26
C ARG A 56 15.42 -20.10 13.38
N ASN A 57 14.74 -19.17 14.04
CA ASN A 57 13.29 -19.20 14.24
C ASN A 57 12.45 -19.22 12.95
N ASP A 58 13.07 -19.06 11.78
CA ASP A 58 12.40 -19.13 10.47
C ASP A 58 11.63 -20.47 10.25
N PHE A 59 11.91 -21.49 11.11
CA PHE A 59 11.25 -22.81 11.05
C PHE A 59 9.86 -22.86 11.72
N PHE A 60 9.50 -21.83 12.50
CA PHE A 60 8.23 -21.79 13.24
C PHE A 60 7.24 -20.76 12.71
N MET A 61 7.50 -20.21 11.51
CA MET A 61 6.53 -19.35 10.86
C MET A 61 5.23 -20.09 10.57
N LYS A 62 4.13 -19.37 10.65
CA LYS A 62 2.81 -19.88 10.32
C LYS A 62 2.86 -20.64 8.99
N LYS A 63 2.33 -21.85 8.98
CA LYS A 63 2.41 -22.78 7.85
C LYS A 63 1.67 -22.28 6.59
N LYS A 64 0.76 -21.30 6.76
CA LYS A 64 -0.01 -20.66 5.68
C LYS A 64 -0.29 -19.20 6.04
N ILE A 65 -0.35 -18.34 5.05
CA ILE A 65 -0.70 -16.93 5.17
C ILE A 65 -1.97 -16.64 4.37
N THR A 66 -2.91 -15.93 4.97
CA THR A 66 -4.10 -15.43 4.27
C THR A 66 -4.00 -13.92 4.09
N ILE A 67 -3.98 -13.47 2.84
CA ILE A 67 -3.98 -12.07 2.43
C ILE A 67 -5.42 -11.64 2.20
N GLY A 68 -5.93 -10.68 2.97
CA GLY A 68 -7.22 -10.06 2.72
C GLY A 68 -7.08 -8.91 1.72
N SER A 69 -7.98 -8.83 0.75
CA SER A 69 -8.03 -7.77 -0.26
C SER A 69 -9.45 -7.49 -0.71
N ARG A 70 -9.69 -6.27 -1.22
CA ARG A 70 -10.95 -5.97 -1.94
C ARG A 70 -11.09 -6.88 -3.16
N GLY A 71 -12.35 -7.12 -3.57
CA GLY A 71 -12.66 -7.94 -4.75
C GLY A 71 -12.40 -7.28 -6.10
N SER A 72 -12.02 -5.99 -6.16
CA SER A 72 -11.74 -5.32 -7.44
C SER A 72 -10.49 -5.89 -8.12
N LYS A 73 -10.49 -5.93 -9.46
CA LYS A 73 -9.36 -6.45 -10.24
C LYS A 73 -8.02 -5.81 -9.84
N LEU A 74 -7.98 -4.49 -9.62
CA LEU A 74 -6.76 -3.78 -9.23
C LEU A 74 -6.29 -4.21 -7.85
N ALA A 75 -7.19 -4.35 -6.88
CA ALA A 75 -6.84 -4.78 -5.53
C ALA A 75 -6.29 -6.21 -5.51
N LEU A 76 -6.85 -7.10 -6.33
CA LEU A 76 -6.35 -8.47 -6.47
C LEU A 76 -4.95 -8.51 -7.12
N LEU A 77 -4.68 -7.65 -8.11
CA LEU A 77 -3.32 -7.51 -8.67
C LEU A 77 -2.32 -7.01 -7.62
N TYR A 78 -2.75 -6.11 -6.72
CA TYR A 78 -1.91 -5.67 -5.60
C TYR A 78 -1.64 -6.81 -4.61
N ALA A 79 -2.67 -7.58 -4.23
CA ALA A 79 -2.52 -8.73 -3.36
C ALA A 79 -1.61 -9.80 -3.98
N GLN A 80 -1.75 -10.07 -5.27
CA GLN A 80 -0.88 -10.98 -6.00
C GLN A 80 0.58 -10.50 -6.01
N LYS A 81 0.82 -9.20 -6.19
CA LYS A 81 2.17 -8.62 -6.14
C LYS A 81 2.81 -8.76 -4.75
N VAL A 82 2.01 -8.58 -3.69
CA VAL A 82 2.47 -8.80 -2.30
C VAL A 82 2.81 -10.27 -2.07
N LYS A 83 1.95 -11.19 -2.51
CA LYS A 83 2.20 -12.64 -2.45
C LYS A 83 3.52 -13.01 -3.11
N GLU A 84 3.76 -12.54 -4.34
CA GLU A 84 5.01 -12.76 -5.07
C GLU A 84 6.22 -12.25 -4.27
N LYS A 85 6.13 -11.05 -3.70
CA LYS A 85 7.21 -10.46 -2.89
C LYS A 85 7.50 -11.25 -1.61
N ILE A 86 6.48 -11.80 -0.96
CA ILE A 86 6.67 -12.67 0.21
C ILE A 86 7.39 -13.96 -0.20
N ILE A 87 6.98 -14.60 -1.30
CA ILE A 87 7.62 -15.81 -1.83
C ILE A 87 9.09 -15.57 -2.19
N GLU A 88 9.41 -14.42 -2.80
CA GLU A 88 10.79 -14.04 -3.16
C GLU A 88 11.76 -13.99 -1.96
N VAL A 89 11.28 -13.62 -0.77
CA VAL A 89 12.13 -13.37 0.40
C VAL A 89 11.98 -14.39 1.54
N THR A 90 11.14 -15.40 1.34
CA THR A 90 10.83 -16.43 2.33
C THR A 90 10.91 -17.83 1.72
N ASN A 91 10.67 -18.86 2.52
CA ASN A 91 10.55 -20.25 2.07
C ASN A 91 9.09 -20.65 1.75
N PHE A 92 8.14 -19.68 1.73
CA PHE A 92 6.77 -19.97 1.32
C PHE A 92 6.70 -20.28 -0.17
N ILE A 93 5.83 -21.22 -0.53
CA ILE A 93 5.47 -21.52 -1.92
C ILE A 93 4.06 -20.98 -2.21
N ASP A 94 3.66 -21.01 -3.45
CA ASP A 94 2.38 -20.43 -3.89
C ASP A 94 1.17 -20.97 -3.11
N GLN A 95 1.18 -22.27 -2.78
CA GLN A 95 0.09 -22.95 -2.05
C GLN A 95 0.00 -22.58 -0.56
N ASP A 96 1.04 -21.95 -0.02
CA ASP A 96 1.09 -21.52 1.39
C ASP A 96 0.46 -20.14 1.60
N ILE A 97 0.22 -19.38 0.52
CA ILE A 97 -0.32 -18.04 0.60
C ILE A 97 -1.65 -17.96 -0.17
N ASN A 98 -2.73 -17.78 0.57
CA ASN A 98 -4.07 -17.61 0.04
C ASN A 98 -4.45 -16.12 -0.09
N ILE A 99 -5.25 -15.77 -1.10
CA ILE A 99 -5.83 -14.43 -1.24
C ILE A 99 -7.34 -14.54 -1.06
N GLU A 100 -7.85 -13.87 -0.02
CA GLU A 100 -9.26 -13.80 0.30
C GLU A 100 -9.88 -12.47 -0.15
N LYS A 101 -11.00 -12.57 -0.88
CA LYS A 101 -11.75 -11.41 -1.37
C LYS A 101 -12.77 -10.99 -0.33
N ILE A 102 -12.67 -9.74 0.11
CA ILE A 102 -13.55 -9.16 1.11
C ILE A 102 -14.35 -8.02 0.46
N SER A 103 -15.69 -8.09 0.53
CA SER A 103 -16.56 -6.99 0.08
C SER A 103 -16.44 -5.79 1.01
N THR A 104 -16.44 -4.59 0.45
CA THR A 104 -16.36 -3.36 1.21
C THR A 104 -17.53 -2.43 0.89
N LYS A 105 -17.96 -1.64 1.88
CA LYS A 105 -19.04 -0.66 1.69
C LYS A 105 -18.77 0.31 0.54
N GLY A 106 -17.52 0.67 0.31
CA GLY A 106 -17.13 1.55 -0.79
C GLY A 106 -17.32 0.93 -2.18
N ASP A 107 -17.33 -0.40 -2.29
CA ASP A 107 -17.59 -1.12 -3.54
C ASP A 107 -19.10 -1.20 -3.86
N GLU A 108 -19.96 -1.11 -2.85
CA GLU A 108 -21.43 -1.19 -2.98
C GLU A 108 -22.05 0.16 -3.40
N ILE A 109 -21.39 1.28 -3.09
CA ILE A 109 -21.89 2.62 -3.38
C ILE A 109 -21.47 3.05 -4.78
N LEU A 110 -22.39 3.04 -5.74
CA LEU A 110 -22.11 3.31 -7.16
C LEU A 110 -22.60 4.66 -7.67
N ASP A 111 -23.58 5.30 -7.00
CA ASP A 111 -24.33 6.42 -7.57
C ASP A 111 -23.99 7.78 -6.96
N THR A 112 -23.29 7.80 -5.83
CA THR A 112 -22.94 9.03 -5.12
C THR A 112 -21.43 9.16 -4.92
N ARG A 113 -20.95 10.39 -4.64
CA ARG A 113 -19.55 10.54 -4.19
C ARG A 113 -19.39 9.90 -2.83
N LEU A 114 -18.29 9.20 -2.61
CA LEU A 114 -17.98 8.61 -1.29
C LEU A 114 -17.85 9.69 -0.22
N SER A 115 -17.38 10.88 -0.61
CA SER A 115 -17.34 12.07 0.22
C SER A 115 -18.72 12.50 0.75
N ASP A 116 -19.78 12.26 0.01
CA ASP A 116 -21.13 12.72 0.37
C ASP A 116 -21.87 11.69 1.27
N VAL A 117 -21.40 10.44 1.26
CA VAL A 117 -21.99 9.35 2.08
C VAL A 117 -21.49 9.41 3.53
N GLY A 118 -20.34 10.04 3.74
CA GLY A 118 -19.68 10.10 5.04
C GLY A 118 -19.15 8.73 5.49
N GLY A 119 -18.05 8.73 6.20
CA GLY A 119 -17.50 7.52 6.82
C GLY A 119 -16.04 7.28 6.47
N LYS A 120 -15.22 7.29 7.51
CA LYS A 120 -13.80 6.94 7.41
C LYS A 120 -13.66 5.45 7.09
N GLY A 121 -12.74 5.10 6.20
CA GLY A 121 -12.38 3.72 5.94
C GLY A 121 -13.40 2.89 5.15
N LEU A 122 -14.19 3.50 4.24
CA LEU A 122 -15.17 2.78 3.41
C LEU A 122 -14.56 1.59 2.63
N PHE A 123 -13.27 1.66 2.31
CA PHE A 123 -12.55 0.61 1.58
C PHE A 123 -11.68 -0.28 2.47
N SER A 124 -11.40 0.09 3.72
CA SER A 124 -10.51 -0.67 4.61
C SER A 124 -11.23 -1.34 5.76
N SER A 125 -12.29 -0.72 6.32
CA SER A 125 -12.90 -1.14 7.58
C SER A 125 -13.42 -2.58 7.62
N SER A 126 -13.95 -3.11 6.49
CA SER A 126 -14.38 -4.51 6.43
C SER A 126 -13.17 -5.47 6.50
N ILE A 127 -12.09 -5.13 5.80
CA ILE A 127 -10.86 -5.93 5.78
C ILE A 127 -10.15 -5.86 7.13
N GLU A 128 -10.08 -4.66 7.72
CA GLU A 128 -9.51 -4.44 9.06
C GLU A 128 -10.23 -5.27 10.14
N LYS A 129 -11.56 -5.40 10.06
CA LYS A 129 -12.33 -6.27 10.96
C LYS A 129 -11.93 -7.74 10.83
N GLU A 130 -11.74 -8.24 9.61
CA GLU A 130 -11.31 -9.62 9.39
C GLU A 130 -9.86 -9.85 9.89
N LEU A 131 -9.00 -8.83 9.77
CA LEU A 131 -7.66 -8.82 10.32
C LEU A 131 -7.67 -8.86 11.86
N GLN A 132 -8.52 -8.06 12.51
CA GLN A 132 -8.71 -8.05 13.97
C GLN A 132 -9.29 -9.37 14.51
N LYS A 133 -10.18 -10.04 13.74
CA LYS A 133 -10.75 -11.34 14.10
C LYS A 133 -9.80 -12.52 13.85
N ASN A 134 -8.60 -12.31 13.32
CA ASN A 134 -7.65 -13.34 12.90
C ASN A 134 -8.15 -14.25 11.75
N ASN A 135 -9.13 -13.82 10.97
CA ASN A 135 -9.59 -14.55 9.78
C ASN A 135 -8.61 -14.38 8.61
N ILE A 136 -7.87 -13.26 8.57
CA ILE A 136 -6.76 -13.01 7.66
C ILE A 136 -5.51 -12.63 8.45
N ASP A 137 -4.35 -12.75 7.84
CA ASP A 137 -3.06 -12.48 8.48
C ASP A 137 -2.50 -11.11 8.14
N ILE A 138 -2.68 -10.69 6.90
CA ILE A 138 -2.33 -9.36 6.40
C ILE A 138 -3.45 -8.83 5.51
N ALA A 139 -3.54 -7.52 5.44
CA ALA A 139 -4.44 -6.82 4.53
C ALA A 139 -3.63 -5.99 3.52
N VAL A 140 -4.05 -6.01 2.26
CA VAL A 140 -3.38 -5.28 1.17
C VAL A 140 -4.28 -4.17 0.66
N HIS A 141 -3.72 -2.96 0.61
CA HIS A 141 -4.45 -1.75 0.26
C HIS A 141 -3.69 -0.87 -0.74
N ALA A 142 -4.41 -0.06 -1.50
CA ALA A 142 -3.84 1.15 -2.08
C ALA A 142 -3.71 2.19 -0.95
N LEU A 143 -2.51 2.67 -0.66
CA LEU A 143 -2.26 3.57 0.48
C LEU A 143 -3.14 4.81 0.47
N LYS A 144 -3.41 5.37 -0.72
CA LYS A 144 -4.26 6.56 -0.90
C LYS A 144 -5.72 6.37 -0.48
N ASP A 145 -6.19 5.12 -0.39
CA ASP A 145 -7.57 4.78 -0.04
C ASP A 145 -7.72 4.46 1.45
N MET A 146 -6.60 4.47 2.21
CA MET A 146 -6.57 4.25 3.64
C MET A 146 -6.83 5.53 4.43
N PRO A 147 -7.56 5.46 5.56
CA PRO A 147 -7.74 6.62 6.44
C PRO A 147 -6.39 7.12 6.97
N ALA A 148 -6.29 8.43 7.24
CA ALA A 148 -5.06 9.04 7.75
C ALA A 148 -4.69 8.52 9.15
N ILE A 149 -5.71 8.24 9.98
CA ILE A 149 -5.55 7.69 11.32
C ILE A 149 -5.72 6.17 11.24
N GLU A 150 -4.79 5.44 11.77
CA GLU A 150 -4.81 3.98 11.79
C GLU A 150 -5.86 3.44 12.76
N THR A 151 -6.40 2.27 12.44
CA THR A 151 -7.29 1.53 13.32
C THR A 151 -6.48 0.94 14.49
N ASN A 152 -6.96 1.13 15.71
CA ASN A 152 -6.29 0.64 16.91
C ASN A 152 -6.04 -0.88 16.86
N GLY A 153 -4.84 -1.31 17.27
CA GLY A 153 -4.38 -2.70 17.22
C GLY A 153 -3.88 -3.17 15.86
N LEU A 154 -3.89 -2.31 14.84
CA LEU A 154 -3.36 -2.58 13.51
C LEU A 154 -2.18 -1.66 13.17
N LEU A 155 -1.26 -2.16 12.37
CA LEU A 155 -0.04 -1.47 11.94
C LEU A 155 0.06 -1.48 10.42
N THR A 156 0.21 -0.29 9.82
CA THR A 156 0.48 -0.09 8.39
C THR A 156 1.86 0.53 8.21
N ASP A 157 2.88 -0.30 8.25
CA ASP A 157 4.29 0.16 8.28
C ASP A 157 5.16 -0.57 7.23
N THR A 158 4.52 -1.27 6.29
CA THR A 158 5.17 -1.97 5.19
C THR A 158 4.60 -1.52 3.85
N PHE A 159 5.48 -1.09 2.97
CA PHE A 159 5.14 -0.55 1.66
C PHE A 159 6.01 -1.17 0.58
N LEU A 160 5.41 -1.58 -0.53
CA LEU A 160 6.19 -1.96 -1.71
C LEU A 160 6.72 -0.72 -2.42
N GLU A 161 7.70 -0.91 -3.29
CA GLU A 161 8.25 0.15 -4.12
C GLU A 161 7.15 0.95 -4.83
N ARG A 162 7.20 2.28 -4.70
CA ARG A 162 6.22 3.19 -5.29
C ARG A 162 6.28 3.13 -6.80
N THR A 163 5.15 2.88 -7.43
CA THR A 163 4.98 3.08 -8.87
C THR A 163 4.78 4.56 -9.20
N ASP A 164 4.70 4.91 -10.49
CA ASP A 164 4.47 6.29 -10.92
C ASP A 164 3.21 6.87 -10.26
N ALA A 165 3.36 7.98 -9.55
CA ALA A 165 2.30 8.63 -8.80
C ALA A 165 1.47 9.60 -9.64
N ARG A 166 1.90 9.92 -10.88
CA ARG A 166 1.28 10.94 -11.70
C ARG A 166 -0.16 10.63 -12.06
N GLU A 167 -0.87 11.67 -12.41
CA GLU A 167 -2.20 11.56 -13.00
C GLU A 167 -2.08 11.46 -14.52
N ILE A 168 -3.04 10.76 -15.12
CA ILE A 168 -3.17 10.64 -16.58
C ILE A 168 -4.56 11.03 -17.02
N VAL A 169 -4.67 11.42 -18.29
CA VAL A 169 -5.95 11.61 -18.95
C VAL A 169 -6.10 10.61 -20.09
N ILE A 170 -7.29 10.07 -20.23
CA ILE A 170 -7.73 9.29 -21.38
C ILE A 170 -8.80 10.09 -22.11
N ILE A 171 -8.65 10.23 -23.42
CA ILE A 171 -9.54 10.99 -24.31
C ILE A 171 -9.90 10.09 -25.48
N ASN A 172 -11.13 10.11 -25.94
CA ASN A 172 -11.50 9.38 -27.14
C ASN A 172 -10.83 9.99 -28.38
N GLY A 173 -10.20 9.13 -29.18
CA GLY A 173 -9.43 9.52 -30.35
C GLY A 173 -8.01 10.00 -30.01
N ASN A 174 -7.25 10.35 -31.02
CA ASN A 174 -5.84 10.74 -30.88
C ASN A 174 -5.71 12.26 -30.55
N LYS A 175 -6.24 12.68 -29.40
CA LYS A 175 -6.22 14.08 -28.93
C LYS A 175 -5.39 14.21 -27.68
N LYS A 176 -4.82 15.41 -27.48
CA LYS A 176 -4.14 15.81 -26.25
C LYS A 176 -5.08 16.61 -25.34
N PHE A 177 -4.76 16.70 -24.04
CA PHE A 177 -5.57 17.41 -23.05
C PHE A 177 -5.78 18.90 -23.44
N LYS A 178 -4.74 19.54 -23.99
CA LYS A 178 -4.80 20.93 -24.48
C LYS A 178 -5.78 21.12 -25.64
N ASP A 179 -6.03 20.07 -26.42
CA ASP A 179 -6.86 20.10 -27.64
C ASP A 179 -8.35 19.82 -27.34
N LEU A 180 -8.71 19.64 -26.09
CA LEU A 180 -10.10 19.51 -25.68
C LEU A 180 -10.89 20.78 -25.98
N LYS A 181 -12.11 20.61 -26.49
CA LYS A 181 -13.04 21.72 -26.77
C LYS A 181 -13.36 22.51 -25.49
N LYS A 182 -13.76 23.75 -25.63
CA LYS A 182 -14.37 24.54 -24.54
C LYS A 182 -15.59 23.76 -23.97
N ASN A 183 -15.79 23.87 -22.69
CA ASN A 183 -16.84 23.17 -21.95
C ASN A 183 -16.78 21.63 -22.04
N ALA A 184 -15.61 21.05 -22.40
CA ALA A 184 -15.43 19.61 -22.39
C ALA A 184 -15.75 19.05 -20.99
N VAL A 185 -16.43 17.91 -20.97
CA VAL A 185 -16.86 17.22 -19.73
C VAL A 185 -15.81 16.20 -19.31
N ILE A 186 -15.16 16.44 -18.17
CA ILE A 186 -14.12 15.58 -17.62
C ILE A 186 -14.68 14.73 -16.49
N GLY A 187 -14.59 13.40 -16.61
CA GLY A 187 -15.03 12.44 -15.60
C GLY A 187 -14.03 12.34 -14.44
N THR A 188 -14.42 12.78 -13.24
CA THR A 188 -13.68 12.58 -12.00
C THR A 188 -14.61 12.57 -10.79
N SER A 189 -14.33 11.71 -9.79
CA SER A 189 -15.01 11.73 -8.49
C SER A 189 -14.19 12.44 -7.40
N SER A 190 -12.99 12.91 -7.73
CA SER A 190 -12.06 13.54 -6.79
C SER A 190 -12.15 15.07 -6.86
N TYR A 191 -12.50 15.71 -5.74
CA TYR A 191 -12.46 17.15 -5.60
C TYR A 191 -11.06 17.72 -5.83
N ARG A 192 -10.02 17.06 -5.33
CA ARG A 192 -8.63 17.42 -5.58
C ARG A 192 -8.34 17.53 -7.09
N ARG A 193 -8.69 16.50 -7.87
CA ARG A 193 -8.52 16.52 -9.33
C ARG A 193 -9.36 17.62 -9.98
N GLN A 194 -10.60 17.73 -9.56
CA GLN A 194 -11.52 18.74 -10.09
C GLN A 194 -10.95 20.15 -9.94
N PHE A 195 -10.47 20.53 -8.75
CA PHE A 195 -9.97 21.85 -8.48
C PHE A 195 -8.64 22.13 -9.19
N GLN A 196 -7.72 21.17 -9.23
CA GLN A 196 -6.47 21.30 -9.94
C GLN A 196 -6.68 21.39 -11.47
N ILE A 197 -7.60 20.61 -12.03
CA ILE A 197 -7.97 20.71 -13.45
C ILE A 197 -8.55 22.10 -13.76
N LYS A 198 -9.44 22.60 -12.92
CA LYS A 198 -10.03 23.95 -13.08
C LYS A 198 -8.98 25.06 -13.03
N LYS A 199 -7.89 24.85 -12.28
CA LYS A 199 -6.75 25.79 -12.27
C LYS A 199 -6.03 25.81 -13.63
N ILE A 200 -5.88 24.67 -14.30
CA ILE A 200 -5.18 24.54 -15.59
C ILE A 200 -6.10 24.92 -16.76
N ARG A 201 -7.35 24.48 -16.71
CA ARG A 201 -8.37 24.64 -17.75
C ARG A 201 -9.69 25.08 -17.10
N PRO A 202 -9.84 26.39 -16.80
CA PRO A 202 -11.06 26.94 -16.19
C PRO A 202 -12.30 26.80 -17.09
N ASP A 203 -12.10 26.60 -18.37
CA ASP A 203 -13.13 26.49 -19.41
C ASP A 203 -13.77 25.08 -19.49
N VAL A 204 -13.21 24.05 -18.85
CA VAL A 204 -13.80 22.70 -18.86
C VAL A 204 -14.74 22.50 -17.68
N SER A 205 -15.63 21.50 -17.76
CA SER A 205 -16.49 21.07 -16.66
C SER A 205 -16.06 19.71 -16.11
N CYS A 206 -16.29 19.49 -14.81
CA CYS A 206 -16.03 18.19 -14.19
C CYS A 206 -17.36 17.55 -13.77
N LYS A 207 -17.57 16.29 -14.16
CA LYS A 207 -18.76 15.50 -13.81
C LYS A 207 -18.34 14.25 -13.03
N LEU A 208 -19.18 13.86 -12.06
CA LEU A 208 -18.96 12.64 -11.28
C LEU A 208 -18.89 11.42 -12.19
N ILE A 209 -17.83 10.62 -12.02
CA ILE A 209 -17.69 9.30 -12.63
C ILE A 209 -17.37 8.25 -11.56
N ARG A 210 -18.15 7.19 -11.48
CA ARG A 210 -17.99 6.09 -10.55
C ARG A 210 -17.74 4.77 -11.28
N GLY A 211 -17.28 3.79 -10.54
CA GLY A 211 -16.93 2.46 -11.02
C GLY A 211 -15.42 2.20 -11.00
N ASN A 212 -15.05 0.95 -11.27
CA ASN A 212 -13.67 0.54 -11.45
C ASN A 212 -13.06 1.13 -12.74
N VAL A 213 -11.77 0.94 -12.96
CA VAL A 213 -11.06 1.47 -14.15
C VAL A 213 -11.75 1.05 -15.45
N ASP A 214 -12.07 -0.25 -15.59
CA ASP A 214 -12.75 -0.80 -16.79
C ASP A 214 -14.08 -0.10 -17.05
N THR A 215 -14.90 0.07 -16.00
CA THR A 215 -16.21 0.74 -16.09
C THR A 215 -16.07 2.19 -16.53
N ARG A 216 -15.06 2.92 -16.01
CA ARG A 216 -14.83 4.33 -16.38
C ARG A 216 -14.34 4.46 -17.81
N ILE A 217 -13.48 3.56 -18.27
CA ILE A 217 -13.03 3.54 -19.68
C ILE A 217 -14.22 3.23 -20.60
N LYS A 218 -15.10 2.31 -20.21
CA LYS A 218 -16.32 2.03 -20.96
C LYS A 218 -17.22 3.27 -21.06
N LYS A 219 -17.51 3.96 -19.96
CA LYS A 219 -18.32 5.19 -19.96
C LYS A 219 -17.73 6.29 -20.82
N LEU A 220 -16.40 6.38 -20.88
CA LEU A 220 -15.73 7.28 -21.83
C LEU A 220 -15.98 6.83 -23.27
N ALA A 221 -15.82 5.56 -23.60
CA ALA A 221 -16.06 5.00 -24.93
C ALA A 221 -17.52 5.17 -25.37
N ASP A 222 -18.47 5.06 -24.44
CA ASP A 222 -19.91 5.28 -24.65
C ASP A 222 -20.26 6.79 -24.83
N GLY A 223 -19.30 7.69 -24.71
CA GLY A 223 -19.48 9.13 -24.98
C GLY A 223 -20.09 9.93 -23.82
N GLU A 224 -20.20 9.34 -22.62
CA GLU A 224 -20.73 10.07 -21.44
C GLU A 224 -19.80 11.22 -20.99
N TYR A 225 -18.52 11.17 -21.37
CA TYR A 225 -17.47 12.13 -21.04
C TYR A 225 -16.59 12.41 -22.26
N ASP A 226 -16.02 13.62 -22.34
CA ASP A 226 -15.01 13.95 -23.35
C ASP A 226 -13.61 13.42 -22.92
N ALA A 227 -13.36 13.32 -21.61
CA ALA A 227 -12.12 12.81 -21.03
C ALA A 227 -12.37 12.22 -19.63
N ILE A 228 -11.47 11.35 -19.17
CA ILE A 228 -11.45 10.87 -17.78
C ILE A 228 -10.04 10.99 -17.19
N ILE A 229 -9.96 11.29 -15.88
CA ILE A 229 -8.69 11.36 -15.16
C ILE A 229 -8.53 10.13 -14.26
N LEU A 230 -7.39 9.44 -14.42
CA LEU A 230 -7.03 8.25 -13.65
C LEU A 230 -5.60 8.38 -13.11
N SER A 231 -5.21 7.52 -12.17
CA SER A 231 -3.82 7.42 -11.74
C SER A 231 -3.02 6.54 -12.71
N TYR A 232 -1.82 6.96 -13.06
CA TYR A 232 -0.90 6.17 -13.88
C TYR A 232 -0.71 4.76 -13.30
N ALA A 233 -0.48 4.66 -11.98
CA ALA A 233 -0.31 3.39 -11.30
C ALA A 233 -1.43 2.38 -11.60
N GLY A 234 -2.70 2.81 -11.57
CA GLY A 234 -3.83 1.95 -11.89
C GLY A 234 -3.78 1.43 -13.33
N ILE A 235 -3.51 2.29 -14.28
CA ILE A 235 -3.43 1.95 -15.70
C ILE A 235 -2.28 0.99 -15.98
N LYS A 236 -1.11 1.22 -15.37
CA LYS A 236 0.06 0.35 -15.51
C LYS A 236 -0.21 -1.09 -15.05
N TYR A 237 -0.90 -1.28 -13.92
CA TYR A 237 -1.24 -2.64 -13.45
C TYR A 237 -2.22 -3.38 -14.38
N PHE A 238 -3.04 -2.64 -15.13
CA PHE A 238 -3.90 -3.23 -16.16
C PHE A 238 -3.23 -3.41 -17.52
N LYS A 239 -1.99 -2.93 -17.69
CA LYS A 239 -1.26 -2.93 -18.97
C LYS A 239 -2.06 -2.20 -20.07
N LEU A 240 -2.59 -1.02 -19.73
CA LEU A 240 -3.42 -0.18 -20.60
C LEU A 240 -2.75 1.17 -20.90
N GLU A 241 -1.42 1.23 -20.87
CA GLU A 241 -0.66 2.45 -21.12
C GLU A 241 -0.87 3.00 -22.54
N ASP A 242 -1.20 2.14 -23.49
CA ASP A 242 -1.59 2.48 -24.88
C ASP A 242 -2.83 3.40 -24.95
N LYS A 243 -3.68 3.41 -23.92
CA LYS A 243 -4.88 4.27 -23.84
C LYS A 243 -4.59 5.67 -23.31
N ILE A 244 -3.39 5.93 -22.81
CA ILE A 244 -3.03 7.22 -22.21
C ILE A 244 -2.91 8.28 -23.31
N SER A 245 -3.71 9.34 -23.21
CA SER A 245 -3.64 10.49 -24.11
C SER A 245 -2.58 11.50 -23.67
N ASP A 246 -2.51 11.81 -22.36
CA ASP A 246 -1.48 12.65 -21.74
C ASP A 246 -1.19 12.21 -20.30
N ILE A 247 0.01 12.56 -19.84
CA ILE A 247 0.47 12.37 -18.46
C ILE A 247 0.76 13.76 -17.89
N PHE A 248 0.06 14.12 -16.81
CA PHE A 248 0.31 15.39 -16.14
C PHE A 248 1.61 15.32 -15.33
N SER A 249 2.38 16.40 -15.37
CA SER A 249 3.51 16.56 -14.45
C SER A 249 3.00 16.74 -13.01
N ILE A 250 3.91 16.56 -12.03
CA ILE A 250 3.54 16.76 -10.60
C ILE A 250 3.16 18.23 -10.35
N GLU A 251 3.83 19.17 -11.04
CA GLU A 251 3.56 20.60 -10.93
C GLU A 251 2.18 20.99 -11.50
N GLU A 252 1.70 20.26 -12.50
CA GLU A 252 0.37 20.48 -13.06
C GLU A 252 -0.72 19.92 -12.15
N ILE A 253 -0.56 18.65 -11.71
CA ILE A 253 -1.52 17.99 -10.81
C ILE A 253 -0.77 17.22 -9.74
N ILE A 254 -0.76 17.74 -8.52
CA ILE A 254 -0.19 17.05 -7.36
C ILE A 254 -1.10 15.87 -7.00
N PRO A 255 -0.56 14.63 -6.96
CA PRO A 255 -1.36 13.44 -6.69
C PRO A 255 -1.88 13.38 -5.25
N SER A 256 -2.78 12.46 -4.95
CA SER A 256 -3.14 12.19 -3.55
C SER A 256 -1.99 11.54 -2.79
N ALA A 257 -1.92 11.79 -1.49
CA ALA A 257 -0.95 11.15 -0.61
C ALA A 257 -0.95 9.63 -0.80
N GLY A 258 0.22 9.04 -0.93
CA GLY A 258 0.38 7.60 -1.11
C GLY A 258 -0.08 7.05 -2.47
N GLN A 259 -0.40 7.89 -3.45
CA GLN A 259 -0.74 7.39 -4.79
C GLN A 259 0.42 6.60 -5.39
N GLY A 260 0.12 5.43 -5.94
CA GLY A 260 1.11 4.51 -6.49
C GLY A 260 1.82 3.62 -5.46
N ILE A 261 1.41 3.67 -4.19
CA ILE A 261 1.97 2.85 -3.11
C ILE A 261 1.00 1.74 -2.73
N ILE A 262 1.50 0.51 -2.70
CA ILE A 262 0.80 -0.64 -2.12
C ILE A 262 1.23 -0.72 -0.65
N ALA A 263 0.25 -0.67 0.25
CA ALA A 263 0.43 -0.77 1.68
C ALA A 263 -0.01 -2.13 2.19
N ILE A 264 0.75 -2.66 3.14
CA ILE A 264 0.46 -3.93 3.80
C ILE A 264 0.25 -3.65 5.28
N GLN A 265 -0.92 -4.07 5.78
CA GLN A 265 -1.34 -3.89 7.15
C GLN A 265 -1.36 -5.24 7.86
N CYS A 266 -0.91 -5.28 9.11
CA CYS A 266 -0.97 -6.46 9.98
C CYS A 266 -1.41 -6.06 11.39
N ARG A 267 -1.59 -7.03 12.28
CA ARG A 267 -1.80 -6.77 13.71
C ARG A 267 -0.52 -6.25 14.35
N GLU A 268 -0.62 -5.23 15.21
CA GLU A 268 0.53 -4.60 15.87
C GLU A 268 1.26 -5.53 16.87
N ASN A 269 0.57 -6.55 17.36
CA ASN A 269 1.13 -7.54 18.30
C ASN A 269 1.72 -8.77 17.61
N ASP A 270 1.59 -8.92 16.28
CA ASP A 270 2.10 -10.05 15.50
C ASP A 270 3.56 -9.82 15.10
N LYS A 271 4.48 -10.04 16.04
CA LYS A 271 5.91 -9.77 15.88
C LYS A 271 6.54 -10.59 14.74
N ASP A 272 6.10 -11.81 14.53
CA ASP A 272 6.62 -12.70 13.49
C ASP A 272 6.21 -12.17 12.11
N MET A 273 4.95 -11.78 11.96
CA MET A 273 4.45 -11.16 10.74
C MET A 273 5.16 -9.83 10.44
N ILE A 274 5.30 -8.95 11.43
CA ILE A 274 6.04 -7.69 11.30
C ILE A 274 7.49 -7.93 10.85
N SER A 275 8.16 -8.91 11.44
CA SER A 275 9.54 -9.27 11.08
C SER A 275 9.65 -9.78 9.65
N MET A 276 8.70 -10.58 9.19
CA MET A 276 8.63 -11.03 7.80
C MET A 276 8.37 -9.88 6.85
N LEU A 277 7.38 -9.04 7.14
CA LEU A 277 6.99 -7.92 6.28
C LEU A 277 8.11 -6.88 6.14
N LYS A 278 8.95 -6.70 7.15
CA LYS A 278 10.13 -5.83 7.05
C LYS A 278 11.09 -6.24 5.93
N LYS A 279 11.14 -7.51 5.53
CA LYS A 279 12.00 -8.00 4.44
C LYS A 279 11.56 -7.51 3.07
N ILE A 280 10.27 -7.20 2.89
CA ILE A 280 9.70 -6.71 1.63
C ILE A 280 9.45 -5.19 1.64
N ASN A 281 9.71 -4.53 2.77
CA ASN A 281 9.48 -3.10 2.90
C ASN A 281 10.51 -2.30 2.09
N HIS A 282 10.05 -1.44 1.20
CA HIS A 282 10.92 -0.56 0.41
C HIS A 282 11.22 0.72 1.19
N LYS A 283 12.48 0.91 1.59
CA LYS A 283 12.92 1.97 2.51
C LYS A 283 12.53 3.37 2.03
N GLU A 284 12.79 3.69 0.77
CA GLU A 284 12.50 5.01 0.21
C GLU A 284 10.98 5.27 0.18
N THR A 285 10.19 4.27 -0.23
CA THR A 285 8.73 4.37 -0.22
C THR A 285 8.18 4.54 1.19
N TYR A 286 8.76 3.85 2.18
CA TYR A 286 8.42 4.01 3.59
C TYR A 286 8.58 5.48 4.06
N GLN A 287 9.72 6.09 3.75
CA GLN A 287 9.99 7.47 4.14
C GLN A 287 9.02 8.44 3.47
N ARG A 288 8.75 8.26 2.18
CA ARG A 288 7.79 9.06 1.41
C ARG A 288 6.36 8.88 1.93
N ALA A 289 5.94 7.65 2.17
CA ALA A 289 4.61 7.34 2.69
C ALA A 289 4.35 8.04 4.03
N HIS A 290 5.29 7.97 4.96
CA HIS A 290 5.17 8.61 6.26
C HIS A 290 5.17 10.14 6.17
N ALA A 291 6.04 10.75 5.35
CA ALA A 291 6.05 12.19 5.14
C ALA A 291 4.68 12.68 4.63
N GLU A 292 4.13 12.01 3.61
CA GLU A 292 2.85 12.38 3.01
C GLU A 292 1.66 12.11 3.96
N ARG A 293 1.65 10.98 4.66
CA ARG A 293 0.57 10.64 5.60
C ARG A 293 0.55 11.51 6.85
N ASN A 294 1.70 11.99 7.31
CA ASN A 294 1.76 12.91 8.45
C ASN A 294 1.04 14.23 8.14
N ILE A 295 1.12 14.75 6.91
CA ILE A 295 0.33 15.90 6.50
C ILE A 295 -1.17 15.59 6.64
N LEU A 296 -1.63 14.44 6.12
CA LEU A 296 -3.04 14.04 6.24
C LEU A 296 -3.48 13.89 7.70
N LYS A 297 -2.62 13.33 8.57
CA LYS A 297 -2.89 13.20 10.01
C LYS A 297 -3.15 14.56 10.66
N ILE A 298 -2.28 15.53 10.42
CA ILE A 298 -2.40 16.90 10.96
C ILE A 298 -3.65 17.60 10.45
N LEU A 299 -3.97 17.43 9.16
CA LEU A 299 -5.18 17.96 8.57
C LEU A 299 -6.44 17.19 9.00
N GLU A 300 -6.28 16.04 9.66
CA GLU A 300 -7.38 15.08 9.93
C GLU A 300 -8.13 14.73 8.64
N GLY A 301 -7.38 14.76 7.52
CA GLY A 301 -7.93 14.62 6.18
C GLY A 301 -8.45 13.22 5.90
N ASP A 302 -9.45 13.17 5.05
CA ASP A 302 -10.08 11.95 4.55
C ASP A 302 -10.28 12.01 3.04
N CYS A 303 -11.11 11.13 2.50
CA CYS A 303 -11.44 11.10 1.08
C CYS A 303 -12.18 12.35 0.57
N GLU A 304 -12.73 13.19 1.48
CA GLU A 304 -13.43 14.44 1.15
C GLU A 304 -12.44 15.60 1.02
N THR A 305 -11.33 15.51 1.71
CA THR A 305 -10.33 16.58 1.74
C THR A 305 -9.67 16.73 0.37
N ALA A 306 -9.86 17.88 -0.24
CA ALA A 306 -9.28 18.20 -1.55
C ALA A 306 -7.80 18.57 -1.38
N VAL A 307 -6.94 17.60 -1.07
CA VAL A 307 -5.50 17.79 -0.86
C VAL A 307 -4.67 16.93 -1.80
N GLY A 308 -3.73 17.55 -2.51
CA GLY A 308 -2.65 16.88 -3.23
C GLY A 308 -1.38 16.89 -2.39
N ILE A 309 -0.67 15.77 -2.32
CA ILE A 309 0.58 15.65 -1.56
C ILE A 309 1.53 14.75 -2.32
N TYR A 310 2.76 15.21 -2.50
CA TYR A 310 3.80 14.43 -3.16
C TYR A 310 5.16 14.68 -2.52
N SER A 311 5.92 13.63 -2.34
CA SER A 311 7.29 13.67 -1.86
C SER A 311 8.26 13.11 -2.88
N LYS A 312 9.43 13.72 -2.98
CA LYS A 312 10.57 13.27 -3.78
C LYS A 312 11.79 13.17 -2.87
N ILE A 313 12.54 12.09 -3.02
CA ILE A 313 13.85 11.91 -2.37
C ILE A 313 14.91 12.08 -3.44
N ASP A 314 15.95 12.85 -3.10
CA ASP A 314 17.10 13.10 -3.92
C ASP A 314 18.33 13.00 -3.01
N GLU A 315 19.10 11.93 -3.15
CA GLU A 315 20.20 11.57 -2.26
C GLU A 315 19.77 11.54 -0.77
N ASN A 316 20.29 12.45 0.04
CA ASN A 316 19.99 12.55 1.48
C ASN A 316 19.01 13.68 1.81
N LYS A 317 18.20 14.10 0.84
CA LYS A 317 17.23 15.19 0.98
C LYS A 317 15.85 14.71 0.57
N ILE A 318 14.84 15.06 1.37
CA ILE A 318 13.45 14.89 1.01
C ILE A 318 12.81 16.24 0.72
N THR A 319 12.08 16.32 -0.39
CA THR A 319 11.25 17.48 -0.75
C THR A 319 9.80 17.03 -0.75
N VAL A 320 8.96 17.76 -0.05
CA VAL A 320 7.52 17.51 0.00
C VAL A 320 6.78 18.74 -0.47
N GLU A 321 5.82 18.56 -1.35
CA GLU A 321 4.90 19.59 -1.79
C GLU A 321 3.46 19.16 -1.57
N ALA A 322 2.64 20.11 -1.14
CA ALA A 322 1.23 19.87 -0.84
C ALA A 322 0.37 21.07 -1.26
N GLU A 323 -0.81 20.76 -1.80
CA GLU A 323 -1.79 21.73 -2.27
C GLU A 323 -3.16 21.36 -1.68
N LEU A 324 -3.69 22.24 -0.85
CA LEU A 324 -4.97 22.09 -0.16
C LEU A 324 -5.96 23.12 -0.71
N PHE A 325 -7.22 22.71 -0.87
CA PHE A 325 -8.30 23.61 -1.28
C PHE A 325 -9.38 23.73 -0.21
N SER A 326 -10.04 24.89 -0.15
CA SER A 326 -11.30 25.04 0.61
C SER A 326 -12.37 24.10 0.08
N LEU A 327 -13.43 23.86 0.88
CA LEU A 327 -14.52 22.94 0.48
C LEU A 327 -15.17 23.29 -0.86
N ASP A 328 -15.30 24.57 -1.16
CA ASP A 328 -15.86 25.09 -2.42
C ASP A 328 -14.82 25.22 -3.55
N GLY A 329 -13.53 25.02 -3.23
CA GLY A 329 -12.41 25.18 -4.15
C GLY A 329 -12.03 26.61 -4.47
N SER A 330 -12.63 27.61 -3.80
CA SER A 330 -12.37 29.05 -4.04
C SER A 330 -11.02 29.50 -3.50
N GLN A 331 -10.52 28.85 -2.46
CA GLN A 331 -9.22 29.14 -1.85
C GLN A 331 -8.25 27.98 -2.08
N ARG A 332 -7.00 28.33 -2.31
CA ARG A 332 -5.89 27.41 -2.55
C ARG A 332 -4.75 27.74 -1.60
N PHE A 333 -4.28 26.72 -0.89
CA PHE A 333 -3.14 26.79 0.01
C PHE A 333 -2.06 25.85 -0.51
N TYR A 334 -0.87 26.37 -0.73
CA TYR A 334 0.25 25.61 -1.27
C TYR A 334 1.47 25.76 -0.37
N GLU A 335 2.19 24.66 -0.18
CA GLU A 335 3.44 24.63 0.54
C GLU A 335 4.41 23.65 -0.12
N LYS A 336 5.68 24.05 -0.22
CA LYS A 336 6.77 23.19 -0.71
C LYS A 336 7.99 23.43 0.16
N LYS A 337 8.43 22.37 0.83
CA LYS A 337 9.60 22.43 1.71
C LYS A 337 10.50 21.23 1.51
N SER A 338 11.76 21.39 1.90
CA SER A 338 12.77 20.34 1.84
C SER A 338 13.54 20.29 3.14
N ASP A 339 13.93 19.09 3.53
CA ASP A 339 14.78 18.85 4.69
C ASP A 339 15.70 17.64 4.44
N LYS A 340 16.58 17.35 5.41
CA LYS A 340 17.35 16.11 5.42
C LYS A 340 16.40 14.91 5.43
N LEU A 341 16.80 13.83 4.78
CA LEU A 341 15.98 12.64 4.65
C LEU A 341 15.59 12.03 6.00
N GLU A 342 16.41 12.14 7.03
CA GLU A 342 16.12 11.64 8.38
C GLU A 342 14.89 12.33 9.02
N ASN A 343 14.62 13.59 8.66
CA ASN A 343 13.52 14.42 9.20
C ASN A 343 12.21 14.27 8.41
N PHE A 344 12.02 13.18 7.67
CA PHE A 344 10.84 13.02 6.78
C PHE A 344 9.49 13.12 7.51
N ARG A 345 9.41 12.67 8.77
CA ARG A 345 8.19 12.72 9.57
C ARG A 345 7.90 14.13 10.06
N GLU A 346 8.91 14.79 10.57
CA GLU A 346 8.87 16.16 11.08
C GLU A 346 8.51 17.14 9.98
N LEU A 347 9.11 16.99 8.80
CA LEU A 347 8.76 17.79 7.61
C LEU A 347 7.30 17.65 7.23
N GLY A 348 6.76 16.41 7.25
CA GLY A 348 5.33 16.17 7.01
C GLY A 348 4.44 16.85 8.05
N ASN A 349 4.79 16.76 9.33
CA ASN A 349 4.06 17.42 10.42
C ASN A 349 4.06 18.95 10.25
N GLU A 350 5.23 19.52 9.94
CA GLU A 350 5.39 20.96 9.75
C GLU A 350 4.54 21.49 8.60
N ILE A 351 4.60 20.86 7.43
CA ILE A 351 3.78 21.24 6.26
C ILE A 351 2.29 21.12 6.60
N GLY A 352 1.89 20.03 7.26
CA GLY A 352 0.52 19.84 7.70
C GLY A 352 0.03 20.96 8.60
N GLN A 353 0.84 21.38 9.56
CA GLN A 353 0.50 22.47 10.48
C GLN A 353 0.44 23.83 9.78
N ILE A 354 1.35 24.12 8.84
CA ILE A 354 1.31 25.33 8.03
C ILE A 354 0.02 25.41 7.22
N LEU A 355 -0.33 24.33 6.51
CA LEU A 355 -1.55 24.29 5.71
C LEU A 355 -2.82 24.42 6.58
N LYS A 356 -2.86 23.74 7.73
CA LYS A 356 -3.97 23.82 8.68
C LYS A 356 -4.17 25.26 9.17
N THR A 357 -3.10 25.92 9.54
CA THR A 357 -3.11 27.33 9.98
C THR A 357 -3.53 28.28 8.86
N LYS A 358 -2.89 28.18 7.68
CA LYS A 358 -3.21 29.02 6.51
C LYS A 358 -4.65 28.91 6.06
N SER A 359 -5.20 27.71 6.09
CA SER A 359 -6.58 27.43 5.62
C SER A 359 -7.67 27.80 6.64
N ASN A 360 -7.29 28.03 7.90
CA ASN A 360 -8.24 28.26 8.98
C ASN A 360 -9.42 27.26 8.98
N ASN A 361 -9.11 25.98 8.69
CA ASN A 361 -10.05 24.86 8.54
C ASN A 361 -11.12 25.04 7.44
N SER A 362 -10.98 25.97 6.48
CA SER A 362 -11.93 26.16 5.37
C SER A 362 -12.10 24.93 4.45
N TYR A 363 -11.26 23.93 4.60
CA TYR A 363 -11.31 22.64 3.88
C TYR A 363 -12.15 21.57 4.56
N LYS A 364 -12.71 21.85 5.75
CA LYS A 364 -13.56 20.95 6.53
C LYS A 364 -15.01 21.44 6.58
N ARG A 365 -15.93 20.50 6.77
CA ARG A 365 -17.33 20.79 7.15
C ARG A 365 -17.46 21.04 8.64
#